data_416b9311649a0413828e4834b89bb2ce
#
_entry.id   416b9311649a0413828e4834b89bb2ce
#
_cell.length_a   1.000
_cell.length_b   1.000
_cell.length_c   1.000
_cell.angle_alpha   90.00
_cell.angle_beta   90.00
_cell.angle_gamma   90.00
#
_symmetry.space_group_name_H-M   'P 1'
#
loop_
_entity.id
_entity.type
_entity.pdbx_description
1 polymer ?
#
loop_
_entity_poly.entity_id
_entity_poly.type
_entity_poly.pdbx_seq_one_letter_code
_entity_poly.pdbx_strand_id
1 'polypeptide(L)'
;MIRVLDEARSVEFYEKAFGLSVADRVDFETFTLTYMSNAETGFELELTVNKGRTAPYDQGNAYGHLAVSVEEVAVERERLSKLGLKPGELVELNRDGKLFGLFFFISDPDGYKIEVLQRHGRFL
;
A
#
# COMPACT_ATOMS: atom_id res chain seq x y z
N MET A 1 -0.68 -10.95 -0.48
CA MET A 1 -1.68 -11.02 0.61
C MET A 1 -1.13 -10.34 1.85
N ILE A 2 -1.96 -9.59 2.56
CA ILE A 2 -1.68 -9.05 3.89
C ILE A 2 -2.83 -9.37 4.85
N ARG A 3 -2.51 -9.56 6.14
CA ARG A 3 -3.51 -9.76 7.18
C ARG A 3 -3.88 -8.43 7.83
N VAL A 4 -5.16 -8.13 7.89
CA VAL A 4 -5.68 -6.88 8.43
C VAL A 4 -6.69 -7.15 9.54
N LEU A 5 -6.78 -6.23 10.51
CA LEU A 5 -7.72 -6.37 11.63
C LEU A 5 -9.14 -5.93 11.26
N ASP A 6 -9.25 -4.87 10.47
CA ASP A 6 -10.52 -4.24 10.14
C ASP A 6 -10.60 -4.08 8.61
N GLU A 7 -11.49 -4.85 7.99
CA GLU A 7 -11.69 -4.86 6.54
C GLU A 7 -12.08 -3.47 6.01
N ALA A 8 -13.07 -2.84 6.63
CA ALA A 8 -13.59 -1.56 6.15
C ALA A 8 -12.53 -0.46 6.21
N ARG A 9 -11.76 -0.41 7.29
CA ARG A 9 -10.66 0.55 7.47
C ARG A 9 -9.57 0.35 6.42
N SER A 10 -9.21 -0.89 6.14
CA SER A 10 -8.19 -1.20 5.13
C SER A 10 -8.68 -0.92 3.72
N VAL A 11 -9.90 -1.31 3.38
CA VAL A 11 -10.52 -0.99 2.08
C VAL A 11 -10.55 0.51 1.85
N GLU A 12 -11.03 1.31 2.81
CA GLU A 12 -11.04 2.77 2.72
C GLU A 12 -9.64 3.36 2.47
N PHE A 13 -8.63 2.84 3.16
CA PHE A 13 -7.25 3.29 2.96
C PHE A 13 -6.78 3.04 1.53
N TYR A 14 -6.91 1.81 1.03
CA TYR A 14 -6.43 1.44 -0.31
C TYR A 14 -7.23 2.10 -1.43
N GLU A 15 -8.51 2.37 -1.22
CA GLU A 15 -9.32 3.18 -2.14
C GLU A 15 -8.81 4.62 -2.22
N LYS A 16 -8.62 5.28 -1.07
CA LYS A 16 -8.15 6.67 -1.01
C LYS A 16 -6.72 6.85 -1.46
N ALA A 17 -5.84 5.94 -1.02
CA ALA A 17 -4.41 6.06 -1.31
C ALA A 17 -4.07 5.70 -2.77
N PHE A 18 -4.65 4.63 -3.30
CA PHE A 18 -4.20 4.05 -4.55
C PHE A 18 -5.31 3.80 -5.59
N GLY A 19 -6.53 4.23 -5.32
CA GLY A 19 -7.65 4.03 -6.24
C GLY A 19 -7.99 2.56 -6.47
N LEU A 20 -7.65 1.68 -5.54
CA LEU A 20 -8.07 0.28 -5.61
C LEU A 20 -9.55 0.18 -5.21
N SER A 21 -10.27 -0.75 -5.81
CA SER A 21 -11.65 -1.07 -5.45
C SER A 21 -11.78 -2.56 -5.17
N VAL A 22 -12.81 -2.94 -4.42
CA VAL A 22 -13.09 -4.35 -4.16
C VAL A 22 -13.52 -5.03 -5.46
N ALA A 23 -12.70 -5.95 -5.95
CA ALA A 23 -12.97 -6.75 -7.14
C ALA A 23 -13.78 -8.02 -6.79
N ASP A 24 -13.47 -8.62 -5.62
CA ASP A 24 -14.18 -9.79 -5.14
C ASP A 24 -14.07 -9.90 -3.62
N ARG A 25 -15.03 -10.57 -2.98
CA ARG A 25 -15.06 -10.84 -1.55
C ARG A 25 -15.61 -12.24 -1.28
N VAL A 26 -14.83 -13.05 -0.59
CA VAL A 26 -15.20 -14.43 -0.24
C VAL A 26 -15.22 -14.59 1.28
N ASP A 27 -16.37 -14.97 1.80
CA ASP A 27 -16.58 -15.12 3.24
C ASP A 27 -16.56 -16.60 3.63
N PHE A 28 -15.63 -16.97 4.51
CA PHE A 28 -15.51 -18.30 5.09
C PHE A 28 -15.93 -18.28 6.56
N GLU A 29 -16.07 -19.45 7.18
CA GLU A 29 -16.47 -19.55 8.57
C GLU A 29 -15.52 -18.81 9.53
N THR A 30 -14.20 -18.93 9.33
CA THR A 30 -13.17 -18.39 10.24
C THR A 30 -12.40 -17.18 9.69
N PHE A 31 -12.54 -16.84 8.43
CA PHE A 31 -11.84 -15.72 7.80
C PHE A 31 -12.60 -15.18 6.58
N THR A 32 -12.23 -13.99 6.15
CA THR A 32 -12.72 -13.36 4.92
C THR A 32 -11.54 -12.99 4.04
N LEU A 33 -11.67 -13.17 2.74
CA LEU A 33 -10.74 -12.70 1.73
C LEU A 33 -11.40 -11.56 0.93
N THR A 34 -10.71 -10.45 0.81
CA THR A 34 -11.14 -9.30 0.00
C THR A 34 -10.04 -8.97 -0.99
N TYR A 35 -10.36 -9.04 -2.27
CA TYR A 35 -9.43 -8.76 -3.36
C TYR A 35 -9.64 -7.34 -3.86
N MET A 36 -8.58 -6.55 -3.86
CA MET A 36 -8.62 -5.15 -4.31
C MET A 36 -7.76 -4.96 -5.54
N SER A 37 -8.29 -4.30 -6.55
CA SER A 37 -7.61 -4.00 -7.81
C SER A 37 -8.11 -2.70 -8.43
N ASN A 38 -7.49 -2.28 -9.52
CA ASN A 38 -7.99 -1.22 -10.39
C ASN A 38 -7.72 -1.55 -11.86
N ALA A 39 -8.22 -0.72 -12.76
CA ALA A 39 -8.07 -0.93 -14.22
C ALA A 39 -6.65 -0.64 -14.73
N GLU A 40 -5.82 0.06 -13.96
CA GLU A 40 -4.47 0.46 -14.39
C GLU A 40 -3.42 -0.64 -14.17
N THR A 41 -3.67 -1.54 -13.22
CA THR A 41 -2.71 -2.58 -12.83
C THR A 41 -3.30 -3.97 -13.06
N GLY A 42 -2.50 -4.93 -13.47
CA GLY A 42 -2.87 -6.35 -13.48
C GLY A 42 -2.65 -7.03 -12.12
N PHE A 43 -2.56 -6.25 -11.05
CA PHE A 43 -2.24 -6.70 -9.70
C PHE A 43 -3.48 -6.69 -8.80
N GLU A 44 -3.62 -7.71 -7.98
CA GLU A 44 -4.62 -7.75 -6.93
C GLU A 44 -3.95 -7.82 -5.56
N LEU A 45 -4.41 -6.99 -4.64
CA LEU A 45 -4.06 -7.05 -3.23
C LEU A 45 -5.14 -7.84 -2.49
N GLU A 46 -4.79 -9.00 -1.97
CA GLU A 46 -5.66 -9.77 -1.09
C GLU A 46 -5.52 -9.30 0.35
N LEU A 47 -6.62 -8.88 0.94
CA LEU A 47 -6.76 -8.60 2.36
C LEU A 47 -7.38 -9.83 3.04
N THR A 48 -6.70 -10.37 4.04
CA THR A 48 -7.22 -11.49 4.84
C THR A 48 -7.62 -10.98 6.22
N VAL A 49 -8.88 -11.17 6.59
CA VAL A 49 -9.41 -10.88 7.92
C VAL A 49 -9.68 -12.19 8.65
N ASN A 50 -8.94 -12.47 9.71
CA ASN A 50 -9.21 -13.60 10.60
C ASN A 50 -10.27 -13.19 11.63
N LYS A 51 -11.44 -13.84 11.58
CA LYS A 51 -12.59 -13.52 12.44
C LYS A 51 -12.24 -13.75 13.91
N GLY A 52 -12.65 -12.83 14.77
CA GLY A 52 -12.39 -12.90 16.20
C GLY A 52 -11.01 -12.41 16.65
N ARG A 53 -10.09 -12.12 15.74
CA ARG A 53 -8.81 -11.53 16.12
C ARG A 53 -8.96 -10.04 16.44
N THR A 54 -8.45 -9.63 17.59
CA THR A 54 -8.47 -8.23 18.05
C THR A 54 -7.07 -7.67 18.29
N ALA A 55 -6.07 -8.53 18.52
CA ALA A 55 -4.69 -8.11 18.75
C ALA A 55 -4.00 -7.75 17.43
N PRO A 56 -3.19 -6.68 17.38
CA PRO A 56 -2.39 -6.34 16.21
C PRO A 56 -1.51 -7.49 15.73
N TYR A 57 -1.25 -7.52 14.43
CA TYR A 57 -0.29 -8.45 13.85
C TYR A 57 1.14 -7.96 14.11
N ASP A 58 2.01 -8.89 14.48
CA ASP A 58 3.45 -8.65 14.54
C ASP A 58 4.06 -8.98 13.18
N GLN A 59 4.58 -7.97 12.51
CA GLN A 59 5.24 -8.12 11.22
C GLN A 59 6.71 -8.54 11.37
N GLY A 60 7.25 -8.43 12.58
CA GLY A 60 8.66 -8.75 12.86
C GLY A 60 9.61 -7.93 12.00
N ASN A 61 10.71 -8.56 11.58
CA ASN A 61 11.72 -7.96 10.72
C ASN A 61 11.80 -8.59 9.32
N ALA A 62 10.82 -9.43 8.96
CA ALA A 62 10.82 -10.14 7.67
C ALA A 62 10.07 -9.39 6.57
N TYR A 63 8.98 -8.68 6.93
CA TYR A 63 8.25 -7.86 5.96
C TYR A 63 9.06 -6.61 5.61
N GLY A 64 9.26 -6.35 4.33
CA GLY A 64 9.83 -5.10 3.83
C GLY A 64 8.72 -4.09 3.51
N HIS A 65 8.31 -4.06 2.27
CA HIS A 65 7.25 -3.16 1.79
C HIS A 65 6.61 -3.71 0.49
N LEU A 66 5.40 -3.25 0.21
CA LEU A 66 4.86 -3.23 -1.14
C LEU A 66 5.40 -1.99 -1.85
N ALA A 67 5.49 -2.01 -3.17
CA ALA A 67 5.89 -0.86 -3.95
C ALA A 67 4.88 -0.57 -5.05
N VAL A 68 4.59 0.71 -5.25
CA VAL A 68 3.76 1.22 -6.34
C VAL A 68 4.49 2.33 -7.07
N SER A 69 4.38 2.39 -8.39
CA SER A 69 4.97 3.47 -9.19
C SER A 69 3.92 4.47 -9.64
N VAL A 70 4.27 5.76 -9.60
CA VAL A 70 3.39 6.88 -9.95
C VAL A 70 4.11 7.84 -10.91
N GLU A 71 3.33 8.59 -11.70
CA GLU A 71 3.89 9.54 -12.67
C GLU A 71 4.64 10.70 -11.99
N GLU A 72 4.05 11.28 -10.94
CA GLU A 72 4.57 12.47 -10.25
C GLU A 72 4.58 12.25 -8.73
N VAL A 73 5.66 11.67 -8.22
CA VAL A 73 5.76 11.25 -6.81
C VAL A 73 5.56 12.40 -5.82
N ALA A 74 6.05 13.61 -6.13
CA ALA A 74 5.89 14.78 -5.27
C ALA A 74 4.41 15.24 -5.19
N VAL A 75 3.69 15.18 -6.31
CA VAL A 75 2.26 15.50 -6.37
C VAL A 75 1.46 14.47 -5.59
N GLU A 76 1.78 13.20 -5.74
CA GLU A 76 1.14 12.13 -4.98
C GLU A 76 1.39 12.27 -3.48
N ARG A 77 2.61 12.59 -3.06
CA ARG A 77 2.93 12.84 -1.66
C ARG A 77 2.06 13.96 -1.09
N GLU A 78 1.92 15.07 -1.81
CA GLU A 78 1.07 16.19 -1.39
C GLU A 78 -0.41 15.78 -1.29
N ARG A 79 -0.91 15.05 -2.29
CA ARG A 79 -2.29 14.54 -2.31
C ARG A 79 -2.57 13.65 -1.08
N LEU A 80 -1.70 12.69 -0.79
CA LEU A 80 -1.83 11.80 0.37
C LEU A 80 -1.71 12.56 1.70
N SER A 81 -0.86 13.59 1.77
CA SER A 81 -0.76 14.47 2.93
C SER A 81 -2.07 15.23 3.19
N LYS A 82 -2.69 15.79 2.15
CA LYS A 82 -4.00 16.47 2.23
C LYS A 82 -5.13 15.54 2.67
N LEU A 83 -5.03 14.25 2.36
CA LEU A 83 -5.96 13.22 2.84
C LEU A 83 -5.71 12.78 4.30
N GLY A 84 -4.69 13.32 4.95
CA GLY A 84 -4.32 12.97 6.32
C GLY A 84 -3.62 11.61 6.47
N LEU A 85 -3.09 11.05 5.40
CA LEU A 85 -2.46 9.72 5.39
C LEU A 85 -0.97 9.74 5.80
N LYS A 86 -0.43 10.89 6.16
CA LYS A 86 0.89 11.09 6.77
C LYS A 86 2.05 10.45 6.00
N PRO A 87 2.26 10.78 4.73
CA PRO A 87 3.40 10.26 3.97
C PRO A 87 4.72 10.74 4.58
N GLY A 88 5.74 9.88 4.50
CA GLY A 88 7.10 10.23 4.89
C GLY A 88 7.73 11.28 3.98
N GLU A 89 8.98 11.64 4.26
CA GLU A 89 9.76 12.56 3.41
C GLU A 89 10.13 11.91 2.08
N LEU A 90 10.31 12.75 1.06
CA LEU A 90 10.87 12.30 -0.22
C LEU A 90 12.32 11.88 -0.01
N VAL A 91 12.65 10.71 -0.51
CA VAL A 91 14.00 10.15 -0.49
C VAL A 91 14.51 10.02 -1.91
N GLU A 92 15.69 10.57 -2.15
CA GLU A 92 16.42 10.43 -3.40
C GLU A 92 17.52 9.40 -3.21
N LEU A 93 17.48 8.34 -4.00
CA LEU A 93 18.51 7.31 -4.01
C LEU A 93 19.34 7.43 -5.29
N ASN A 94 20.62 7.69 -5.13
CA ASN A 94 21.58 7.83 -6.22
C ASN A 94 22.53 6.64 -6.29
N ARG A 95 22.88 6.22 -7.50
CA ARG A 95 23.89 5.21 -7.77
C ARG A 95 24.80 5.70 -8.90
N ASP A 96 26.11 5.68 -8.67
CA ASP A 96 27.13 6.10 -9.65
C ASP A 96 26.88 7.52 -10.18
N GLY A 97 26.47 8.44 -9.31
CA GLY A 97 26.17 9.84 -9.63
C GLY A 97 24.88 10.06 -10.44
N LYS A 98 24.02 9.04 -10.59
CA LYS A 98 22.75 9.11 -11.29
C LYS A 98 21.59 8.75 -10.37
N LEU A 99 20.44 9.39 -10.61
CA LEU A 99 19.22 9.05 -9.90
C LEU A 99 18.84 7.59 -10.19
N PHE A 100 18.78 6.78 -9.14
CA PHE A 100 18.27 5.41 -9.18
C PHE A 100 16.78 5.36 -8.86
N GLY A 101 16.34 6.09 -7.83
CA GLY A 101 14.94 6.14 -7.44
C GLY A 101 14.64 7.40 -6.62
N LEU A 102 13.42 7.86 -6.74
CA LEU A 102 12.82 8.93 -5.95
C LEU A 102 11.52 8.41 -5.38
N PHE A 103 11.35 8.42 -4.07
CA PHE A 103 10.24 7.75 -3.42
C PHE A 103 9.94 8.34 -2.03
N PHE A 104 8.81 7.95 -1.47
CA PHE A 104 8.49 8.11 -0.05
C PHE A 104 7.77 6.85 0.45
N PHE A 105 7.67 6.72 1.77
CA PHE A 105 6.91 5.65 2.39
C PHE A 105 5.61 6.18 2.98
N ILE A 106 4.59 5.32 2.96
CA ILE A 106 3.34 5.46 3.68
C ILE A 106 3.05 4.15 4.40
N SER A 107 2.35 4.20 5.52
CA SER A 107 1.91 2.99 6.24
C SER A 107 0.39 2.86 6.14
N ASP A 108 -0.07 1.63 5.92
CA ASP A 108 -1.48 1.33 6.00
C ASP A 108 -1.98 1.28 7.45
N PRO A 109 -3.30 1.10 7.71
CA PRO A 109 -3.84 1.08 9.07
C PRO A 109 -3.29 -0.02 9.99
N ASP A 110 -2.75 -1.11 9.44
CA ASP A 110 -2.12 -2.20 10.20
C ASP A 110 -0.59 -2.08 10.28
N GLY A 111 -0.03 -0.99 9.76
CA GLY A 111 1.41 -0.69 9.80
C GLY A 111 2.21 -1.28 8.66
N TYR A 112 1.59 -1.85 7.64
CA TYR A 112 2.31 -2.31 6.44
C TYR A 112 2.85 -1.12 5.67
N LYS A 113 4.16 -1.10 5.47
CA LYS A 113 4.82 -0.05 4.69
C LYS A 113 4.58 -0.24 3.20
N ILE A 114 4.38 0.88 2.52
CA ILE A 114 4.23 0.95 1.07
C ILE A 114 5.18 2.02 0.56
N GLU A 115 6.03 1.65 -0.38
CA GLU A 115 6.91 2.57 -1.10
C GLU A 115 6.19 3.14 -2.31
N VAL A 116 6.11 4.45 -2.40
CA VAL A 116 5.54 5.15 -3.56
C VAL A 116 6.69 5.73 -4.36
N LEU A 117 6.88 5.23 -5.57
CA LEU A 117 8.05 5.48 -6.42
C LEU A 117 7.70 6.35 -7.63
N GLN A 118 8.60 7.26 -7.99
CA GLN A 118 8.57 7.93 -9.29
C GLN A 118 8.76 6.90 -10.42
N ARG A 119 7.90 6.94 -11.43
CA ARG A 119 8.15 6.21 -12.69
C ARG A 119 9.41 6.73 -13.35
N HIS A 120 10.47 5.96 -13.28
CA HIS A 120 11.78 6.29 -13.82
C HIS A 120 12.63 5.03 -13.95
N GLY A 121 13.40 4.93 -15.05
CA GLY A 121 14.34 3.83 -15.26
C GLY A 121 13.66 2.46 -15.23
N ARG A 122 13.98 1.62 -14.26
CA ARG A 122 13.38 0.29 -14.11
C ARG A 122 11.99 0.27 -13.47
N PHE A 123 11.56 1.38 -12.91
CA PHE A 123 10.27 1.50 -12.19
C PHE A 123 9.16 2.06 -13.09
N LEU A 124 8.99 1.45 -14.22
CA LEU A 124 7.99 1.85 -15.24
C LEU A 124 6.70 1.02 -15.12
#